data_26ba8309e75fa8156a41b526cd8254fd
#
_entry.id   26ba8309e75fa8156a41b526cd8254fd
#
_cell.length_a   1.000
_cell.length_b   1.000
_cell.length_c   1.000
_cell.angle_alpha   90.00
_cell.angle_beta   90.00
_cell.angle_gamma   90.00
#
_symmetry.space_group_name_H-M   'P 1'
#
loop_
_entity.id
_entity.type
_entity.pdbx_description
1 polymer ?
#
loop_
_entity_poly.entity_id
_entity_poly.type
_entity_poly.pdbx_seq_one_letter_code
_entity_poly.pdbx_strand_id
1 'polypeptide(L)'
;VCGTSSQTLDYTLELFIRALENQKPKVVILETDAIYREVPSQKAIFTRLANHLAVFRYHNRWKTLSWNDFLGETHFTWTDDWKGYRYYATISGTNPGEYMKPVETAAEIPERNIRYVKEIQRLCQENGARLVFLSAPSPVNWNYARHNGIQALAQEMGCEYLDLNLK
;
A
#
# COMPACT_ATOMS: atom_id res chain seq x y z
N VAL A 1 4.73 -9.78 2.09
CA VAL A 1 3.83 -8.72 1.57
C VAL A 1 2.97 -8.18 2.70
N CYS A 2 3.00 -6.87 2.91
CA CYS A 2 2.15 -6.17 3.89
C CYS A 2 1.07 -5.40 3.13
N GLY A 3 -0.02 -6.05 2.78
CA GLY A 3 -1.06 -5.42 1.98
C GLY A 3 -2.46 -5.93 2.25
N THR A 4 -3.44 -5.02 2.14
CA THR A 4 -4.87 -5.33 2.15
C THR A 4 -5.57 -4.60 1.01
N SER A 5 -6.77 -5.05 0.66
CA SER A 5 -7.57 -4.35 -0.35
C SER A 5 -7.86 -2.91 0.08
N SER A 6 -7.70 -1.96 -0.84
CA SER A 6 -7.94 -0.52 -0.60
C SER A 6 -7.11 0.07 0.55
N GLN A 7 -5.89 -0.41 0.74
CA GLN A 7 -5.00 0.05 1.79
C GLN A 7 -4.66 1.53 1.64
N THR A 8 -4.64 2.24 2.75
CA THR A 8 -4.29 3.66 2.85
C THR A 8 -2.89 3.82 3.44
N LEU A 9 -2.25 4.97 3.24
CA LEU A 9 -0.86 5.17 3.69
C LEU A 9 -0.70 5.19 5.20
N ASP A 10 -1.68 5.68 5.96
CA ASP A 10 -1.64 5.61 7.43
C ASP A 10 -1.62 4.15 7.91
N TYR A 11 -2.42 3.29 7.30
CA TYR A 11 -2.41 1.87 7.61
C TYR A 11 -1.14 1.16 7.10
N THR A 12 -0.63 1.57 5.93
CA THR A 12 0.66 1.09 5.42
C THR A 12 1.79 1.39 6.40
N LEU A 13 1.85 2.61 6.93
CA LEU A 13 2.85 3.00 7.93
C LEU A 13 2.73 2.14 9.21
N GLU A 14 1.51 1.93 9.72
CA GLU A 14 1.28 1.08 10.90
C GLU A 14 1.77 -0.36 10.67
N LEU A 15 1.43 -0.95 9.52
CA LEU A 15 1.89 -2.30 9.18
C LEU A 15 3.42 -2.36 9.00
N PHE A 16 4.02 -1.31 8.45
CA PHE A 16 5.46 -1.25 8.27
C PHE A 16 6.19 -1.17 9.61
N ILE A 17 5.73 -0.34 10.55
CA ILE A 17 6.28 -0.27 11.91
C ILE A 17 6.24 -1.65 12.57
N ARG A 18 5.11 -2.36 12.51
CA ARG A 18 4.99 -3.73 13.05
C ARG A 18 5.90 -4.74 12.36
N ALA A 19 6.09 -4.58 11.04
CA ALA A 19 7.01 -5.47 10.31
C ALA A 19 8.47 -5.27 10.77
N LEU A 20 8.87 -4.03 11.05
CA LEU A 20 10.22 -3.71 11.52
C LEU A 20 10.54 -4.27 12.92
N GLU A 21 9.53 -4.55 13.76
CA GLU A 21 9.72 -5.20 15.06
C GLU A 21 10.38 -6.58 14.92
N ASN A 22 10.09 -7.29 13.82
CA ASN A 22 10.50 -8.68 13.61
C ASN A 22 11.34 -8.90 12.34
N GLN A 23 11.52 -7.88 11.52
CA GLN A 23 12.20 -7.98 10.23
C GLN A 23 13.17 -6.82 10.01
N LYS A 24 14.27 -7.11 9.33
CA LYS A 24 15.26 -6.11 8.91
C LYS A 24 15.36 -6.11 7.38
N PRO A 25 14.41 -5.47 6.67
CA PRO A 25 14.44 -5.44 5.21
C PRO A 25 15.64 -4.62 4.73
N LYS A 26 16.24 -5.03 3.62
CA LYS A 26 17.26 -4.23 2.90
C LYS A 26 16.63 -3.29 1.88
N VAL A 27 15.47 -3.68 1.36
CA VAL A 27 14.70 -2.91 0.38
C VAL A 27 13.23 -2.93 0.79
N VAL A 28 12.61 -1.77 0.74
CA VAL A 28 11.18 -1.57 0.95
C VAL A 28 10.59 -1.04 -0.36
N ILE A 29 9.64 -1.76 -0.91
CA ILE A 29 8.93 -1.36 -2.13
C ILE A 29 7.58 -0.79 -1.73
N LEU A 30 7.33 0.47 -2.03
CA LEU A 30 6.06 1.15 -1.82
C LEU A 30 5.30 1.26 -3.15
N GLU A 31 4.13 0.62 -3.21
CA GLU A 31 3.21 0.74 -4.33
C GLU A 31 2.57 2.12 -4.31
N THR A 32 2.64 2.84 -5.45
CA THR A 32 2.39 4.28 -5.51
C THR A 32 0.93 4.69 -5.65
N ASP A 33 0.03 3.80 -6.08
CA ASP A 33 -1.41 4.13 -6.16
C ASP A 33 -1.98 4.54 -4.78
N ALA A 34 -1.45 3.94 -3.70
CA ALA A 34 -1.82 4.29 -2.33
C ALA A 34 -1.47 5.75 -1.97
N ILE A 35 -0.48 6.36 -2.65
CA ILE A 35 -0.04 7.74 -2.40
C ILE A 35 -1.12 8.76 -2.82
N TYR A 36 -1.95 8.41 -3.81
CA TYR A 36 -3.04 9.27 -4.28
C TYR A 36 -4.38 9.00 -3.59
N ARG A 37 -4.45 7.98 -2.71
CA ARG A 37 -5.71 7.65 -2.03
C ARG A 37 -5.96 8.58 -0.86
N GLU A 38 -7.04 9.35 -0.93
CA GLU A 38 -7.52 10.13 0.20
C GLU A 38 -8.37 9.27 1.14
N VAL A 39 -8.12 9.44 2.43
CA VAL A 39 -8.99 8.91 3.48
C VAL A 39 -9.81 10.07 4.02
N PRO A 40 -11.14 10.04 3.92
CA PRO A 40 -11.99 11.04 4.58
C PRO A 40 -11.65 11.13 6.06
N SER A 41 -11.48 12.34 6.60
CA SER A 41 -11.01 12.60 7.96
C SER A 41 -11.81 11.86 9.04
N GLN A 42 -13.14 11.74 8.84
CA GLN A 42 -14.02 11.00 9.75
C GLN A 42 -13.75 9.48 9.73
N LYS A 43 -13.51 8.91 8.56
CA LYS A 43 -13.13 7.48 8.45
C LYS A 43 -11.75 7.20 9.03
N ALA A 44 -10.82 8.15 8.95
CA ALA A 44 -9.47 7.96 9.49
C ALA A 44 -9.48 7.80 11.02
N ILE A 45 -10.34 8.53 11.75
CA ILE A 45 -10.48 8.39 13.21
C ILE A 45 -11.09 7.02 13.56
N PHE A 46 -12.15 6.62 12.85
CA PHE A 46 -12.77 5.31 13.04
C PHE A 46 -11.83 4.17 12.67
N THR A 47 -11.06 4.31 11.60
CA THR A 47 -10.09 3.29 11.16
C THR A 47 -8.95 3.16 12.17
N ARG A 48 -8.45 4.27 12.74
CA ARG A 48 -7.45 4.21 13.83
C ARG A 48 -7.98 3.52 15.07
N LEU A 49 -9.17 3.88 15.55
CA LEU A 49 -9.83 3.21 16.67
C LEU A 49 -10.09 1.72 16.37
N ALA A 50 -10.55 1.40 15.17
CA ALA A 50 -10.78 0.03 14.73
C ALA A 50 -9.49 -0.78 14.63
N ASN A 51 -8.37 -0.17 14.23
CA ASN A 51 -7.07 -0.83 14.16
C ASN A 51 -6.49 -1.14 15.55
N HIS A 52 -6.77 -0.31 16.56
CA HIS A 52 -6.36 -0.57 17.94
C HIS A 52 -7.25 -1.56 18.68
N LEU A 53 -8.50 -1.71 18.26
CA LEU A 53 -9.45 -2.65 18.86
C LEU A 53 -9.68 -3.83 17.91
N ALA A 54 -9.06 -4.95 18.21
CA ALA A 54 -9.17 -6.20 17.40
C ALA A 54 -10.62 -6.58 17.08
N VAL A 55 -11.54 -6.25 18.00
CA VAL A 55 -12.99 -6.43 17.90
C VAL A 55 -13.56 -5.79 16.63
N PHE A 56 -13.21 -4.54 16.33
CA PHE A 56 -13.72 -3.85 15.15
C PHE A 56 -12.98 -4.22 13.87
N ARG A 57 -11.70 -4.56 14.00
CA ARG A 57 -10.85 -4.94 12.86
C ARG A 57 -11.29 -6.26 12.22
N TYR A 58 -11.79 -7.19 13.02
CA TYR A 58 -12.14 -8.54 12.58
C TYR A 58 -13.64 -8.82 12.62
N HIS A 59 -14.49 -7.79 12.63
CA HIS A 59 -15.94 -7.93 12.76
C HIS A 59 -16.59 -8.91 11.76
N ASN A 60 -16.03 -9.04 10.56
CA ASN A 60 -16.51 -10.02 9.57
C ASN A 60 -16.13 -11.47 9.92
N ARG A 61 -15.08 -11.69 10.71
CA ARG A 61 -14.64 -13.03 11.14
C ARG A 61 -15.44 -13.56 12.32
N TRP A 62 -16.11 -12.70 13.09
CA TRP A 62 -16.91 -13.14 14.25
C TRP A 62 -18.08 -14.04 13.84
N LYS A 63 -18.60 -13.85 12.63
CA LYS A 63 -19.69 -14.67 12.09
C LYS A 63 -19.25 -16.10 11.75
N THR A 64 -17.96 -16.35 11.66
CA THR A 64 -17.37 -17.64 11.31
C THR A 64 -16.55 -18.24 12.45
N LEU A 65 -16.47 -17.58 13.63
CA LEU A 65 -15.75 -18.10 14.79
C LEU A 65 -16.50 -19.30 15.37
N SER A 66 -15.76 -20.38 15.59
CA SER A 66 -16.18 -21.57 16.33
C SER A 66 -15.45 -21.64 17.67
N TRP A 67 -15.94 -22.45 18.61
CA TRP A 67 -15.24 -22.68 19.86
C TRP A 67 -13.82 -23.25 19.69
N ASN A 68 -13.57 -23.96 18.60
CA ASN A 68 -12.24 -24.50 18.30
C ASN A 68 -11.22 -23.39 17.98
N ASP A 69 -11.67 -22.22 17.51
CA ASP A 69 -10.79 -21.07 17.23
C ASP A 69 -10.25 -20.41 18.50
N PHE A 70 -10.88 -20.68 19.67
CA PHE A 70 -10.45 -20.17 20.98
C PHE A 70 -9.58 -21.18 21.75
N LEU A 71 -9.67 -22.46 21.43
CA LEU A 71 -9.02 -23.54 22.17
C LEU A 71 -7.88 -24.20 21.38
N GLY A 72 -7.73 -23.89 20.10
CA GLY A 72 -6.72 -24.45 19.21
C GLY A 72 -5.45 -23.61 19.12
N GLU A 73 -4.39 -24.22 18.62
CA GLU A 73 -3.19 -23.50 18.21
C GLU A 73 -3.53 -22.49 17.09
N THR A 74 -2.85 -21.35 17.10
CA THR A 74 -3.04 -20.31 16.06
C THR A 74 -2.60 -20.85 14.71
N HIS A 75 -3.54 -21.23 13.87
CA HIS A 75 -3.25 -21.61 12.50
C HIS A 75 -3.16 -20.35 11.63
N PHE A 76 -2.02 -20.18 10.96
CA PHE A 76 -1.93 -19.15 9.90
C PHE A 76 -2.87 -19.53 8.76
N THR A 77 -3.75 -18.60 8.39
CA THR A 77 -4.72 -18.79 7.30
C THR A 77 -4.06 -18.72 5.90
N TRP A 78 -2.76 -18.56 5.83
CA TRP A 78 -1.98 -18.43 4.60
C TRP A 78 -0.99 -19.58 4.52
N THR A 79 -1.36 -20.61 3.83
CA THR A 79 -0.50 -21.79 3.55
C THR A 79 -0.09 -21.86 2.08
N ASP A 80 -0.34 -20.76 1.29
CA ASP A 80 0.03 -20.76 -0.10
C ASP A 80 1.53 -20.45 -0.30
N ASP A 81 2.14 -21.07 -1.28
CA ASP A 81 3.54 -20.89 -1.66
C ASP A 81 3.87 -19.44 -2.12
N TRP A 82 2.85 -18.64 -2.38
CA TRP A 82 2.94 -17.27 -2.88
C TRP A 82 3.07 -16.21 -1.77
N LYS A 83 3.15 -16.60 -0.51
CA LYS A 83 3.37 -15.71 0.66
C LYS A 83 2.41 -14.52 0.70
N GLY A 84 1.13 -14.78 0.39
CA GLY A 84 0.07 -13.76 0.39
C GLY A 84 -0.16 -13.07 -0.96
N TYR A 85 0.58 -13.42 -2.00
CA TYR A 85 0.25 -13.00 -3.36
C TYR A 85 -0.91 -13.85 -3.89
N ARG A 86 -1.94 -13.20 -4.43
CA ARG A 86 -3.08 -13.89 -5.05
C ARG A 86 -3.07 -13.68 -6.56
N TYR A 87 -2.85 -14.77 -7.29
CA TYR A 87 -2.91 -14.73 -8.73
C TYR A 87 -4.36 -14.75 -9.23
N TYR A 88 -4.69 -13.83 -10.14
CA TYR A 88 -5.96 -13.81 -10.86
C TYR A 88 -5.68 -13.99 -12.35
N ALA A 89 -6.21 -15.06 -12.93
CA ALA A 89 -6.13 -15.33 -14.37
C ALA A 89 -7.19 -14.59 -15.19
N THR A 90 -8.15 -13.94 -14.52
CA THR A 90 -9.22 -13.22 -15.22
C THR A 90 -8.69 -11.94 -15.84
N ILE A 91 -8.78 -11.87 -17.15
CA ILE A 91 -8.45 -10.67 -17.93
C ILE A 91 -9.76 -9.91 -18.18
N SER A 92 -9.90 -8.69 -17.63
CA SER A 92 -10.97 -7.79 -18.03
C SER A 92 -10.40 -6.77 -19.00
N GLY A 93 -10.98 -6.71 -20.21
CA GLY A 93 -10.60 -5.70 -21.20
C GLY A 93 -10.96 -4.31 -20.70
N THR A 94 -10.00 -3.40 -20.69
CA THR A 94 -10.22 -1.97 -20.51
C THR A 94 -9.91 -1.25 -21.81
N ASN A 95 -10.68 -0.21 -22.13
CA ASN A 95 -10.33 0.65 -23.25
C ASN A 95 -9.15 1.56 -22.84
N PRO A 96 -7.94 1.40 -23.42
CA PRO A 96 -6.78 2.16 -22.99
C PRO A 96 -6.74 3.59 -23.51
N GLY A 97 -7.83 4.11 -24.10
CA GLY A 97 -7.88 5.35 -24.90
C GLY A 97 -6.98 6.50 -24.45
N GLU A 98 -7.01 6.87 -23.18
CA GLU A 98 -6.18 7.94 -22.59
C GLU A 98 -5.04 7.42 -21.69
N TYR A 99 -4.91 6.10 -21.56
CA TYR A 99 -3.94 5.48 -20.68
C TYR A 99 -2.51 5.83 -21.07
N MET A 100 -1.77 6.44 -20.15
CA MET A 100 -0.38 6.84 -20.31
C MET A 100 -0.08 7.74 -21.52
N LYS A 101 -1.06 8.52 -21.98
CA LYS A 101 -0.78 9.60 -22.94
C LYS A 101 0.07 10.66 -22.24
N PRO A 102 1.22 11.04 -22.83
CA PRO A 102 2.09 12.05 -22.25
C PRO A 102 1.39 13.38 -22.01
N VAL A 103 1.56 13.92 -20.81
CA VAL A 103 1.13 15.27 -20.41
C VAL A 103 2.24 15.92 -19.58
N GLU A 104 2.32 17.25 -19.62
CA GLU A 104 3.32 17.99 -18.83
C GLU A 104 2.89 18.20 -17.35
N THR A 105 1.58 18.13 -17.10
CA THR A 105 1.03 18.36 -15.76
C THR A 105 1.34 17.21 -14.83
N ALA A 106 1.61 17.51 -13.55
CA ALA A 106 1.70 16.54 -12.47
C ALA A 106 0.40 16.51 -11.68
N ALA A 107 -0.06 15.32 -11.33
CA ALA A 107 -1.18 15.18 -10.40
C ALA A 107 -0.74 15.59 -8.99
N GLU A 108 -1.60 16.33 -8.32
CA GLU A 108 -1.37 16.77 -6.94
C GLU A 108 -1.45 15.57 -5.98
N ILE A 109 -0.45 15.46 -5.10
CA ILE A 109 -0.42 14.46 -4.04
C ILE A 109 -0.90 15.13 -2.75
N PRO A 110 -1.87 14.55 -2.02
CA PRO A 110 -2.32 15.12 -0.76
C PRO A 110 -1.15 15.30 0.22
N GLU A 111 -0.99 16.50 0.78
CA GLU A 111 0.12 16.82 1.72
C GLU A 111 0.21 15.83 2.88
N ARG A 112 -0.93 15.37 3.37
CA ARG A 112 -0.98 14.35 4.41
C ARG A 112 -0.28 13.07 3.98
N ASN A 113 -0.45 12.66 2.73
CA ASN A 113 0.15 11.45 2.19
C ASN A 113 1.65 11.64 1.98
N ILE A 114 2.10 12.82 1.56
CA ILE A 114 3.53 13.17 1.50
C ILE A 114 4.18 13.00 2.89
N ARG A 115 3.51 13.43 3.97
CA ARG A 115 4.03 13.24 5.33
C ARG A 115 4.18 11.77 5.71
N TYR A 116 3.23 10.92 5.34
CA TYR A 116 3.35 9.48 5.59
C TYR A 116 4.48 8.85 4.78
N VAL A 117 4.66 9.24 3.52
CA VAL A 117 5.77 8.74 2.69
C VAL A 117 7.12 9.16 3.27
N LYS A 118 7.26 10.42 3.71
CA LYS A 118 8.48 10.91 4.38
C LYS A 118 8.77 10.14 5.69
N GLU A 119 7.74 9.79 6.45
CA GLU A 119 7.90 8.99 7.65
C GLU A 119 8.32 7.54 7.33
N ILE A 120 7.76 6.93 6.28
CA ILE A 120 8.21 5.62 5.80
C ILE A 120 9.68 5.68 5.37
N GLN A 121 10.09 6.73 4.65
CA GLN A 121 11.49 6.91 4.25
C GLN A 121 12.41 7.05 5.47
N ARG A 122 12.04 7.85 6.47
CA ARG A 122 12.80 8.00 7.71
C ARG A 122 13.03 6.66 8.41
N LEU A 123 11.95 5.86 8.55
CA LEU A 123 12.04 4.52 9.12
C LEU A 123 12.91 3.58 8.29
N CYS A 124 12.86 3.66 6.96
CA CYS A 124 13.77 2.90 6.10
C CYS A 124 15.24 3.26 6.39
N GLN A 125 15.56 4.55 6.43
CA GLN A 125 16.93 5.04 6.68
C GLN A 125 17.45 4.60 8.06
N GLU A 126 16.63 4.71 9.10
CA GLU A 126 16.98 4.28 10.47
C GLU A 126 17.23 2.77 10.57
N ASN A 127 16.59 1.98 9.73
CA ASN A 127 16.76 0.52 9.69
C ASN A 127 17.72 0.04 8.60
N GLY A 128 18.42 0.94 7.91
CA GLY A 128 19.37 0.61 6.85
C GLY A 128 18.72 0.01 5.59
N ALA A 129 17.45 0.32 5.36
CA ALA A 129 16.69 -0.11 4.19
C ALA A 129 16.65 0.98 3.12
N ARG A 130 16.63 0.57 1.86
CA ARG A 130 16.38 1.45 0.70
C ARG A 130 14.89 1.47 0.39
N LEU A 131 14.29 2.66 0.26
CA LEU A 131 12.92 2.84 -0.22
C LEU A 131 12.91 2.93 -1.73
N VAL A 132 12.03 2.18 -2.39
CA VAL A 132 11.79 2.19 -3.84
C VAL A 132 10.31 2.40 -4.08
N PHE A 133 9.96 3.34 -4.95
CA PHE A 133 8.60 3.53 -5.42
C PHE A 133 8.33 2.63 -6.62
N LEU A 134 7.18 1.98 -6.65
CA LEU A 134 6.76 1.10 -7.73
C LEU A 134 5.34 1.42 -8.14
N SER A 135 5.12 1.76 -9.41
CA SER A 135 3.77 1.85 -10.00
C SER A 135 3.46 0.57 -10.75
N ALA A 136 2.54 -0.23 -10.22
CA ALA A 136 2.05 -1.41 -10.91
C ALA A 136 1.17 -1.02 -12.11
N PRO A 137 1.12 -1.81 -13.20
CA PRO A 137 0.28 -1.54 -14.35
C PRO A 137 -1.21 -1.45 -13.95
N SER A 138 -1.83 -0.31 -14.21
CA SER A 138 -3.23 -0.07 -13.83
C SER A 138 -3.93 0.88 -14.82
N PRO A 139 -4.48 0.36 -15.93
CA PRO A 139 -5.10 1.22 -16.96
C PRO A 139 -6.36 1.95 -16.49
N VAL A 140 -6.91 1.58 -15.33
CA VAL A 140 -8.10 2.24 -14.75
C VAL A 140 -7.72 3.38 -13.79
N ASN A 141 -6.67 3.17 -12.98
CA ASN A 141 -6.34 4.09 -11.88
C ASN A 141 -5.08 4.91 -12.14
N TRP A 142 -4.31 4.60 -13.18
CA TRP A 142 -3.03 5.24 -13.45
C TRP A 142 -3.07 6.08 -14.73
N ASN A 143 -2.34 7.18 -14.75
CA ASN A 143 -2.15 8.04 -15.91
C ASN A 143 -0.82 8.78 -15.84
N TYR A 144 -0.46 9.47 -16.92
CA TYR A 144 0.82 10.16 -17.03
C TYR A 144 0.99 11.33 -16.03
N ALA A 145 -0.08 12.03 -15.67
CA ALA A 145 -0.03 13.09 -14.66
C ALA A 145 0.34 12.53 -13.26
N ARG A 146 -0.17 11.34 -12.90
CA ARG A 146 0.23 10.64 -11.66
C ARG A 146 1.67 10.17 -11.73
N HIS A 147 2.12 9.65 -12.87
CA HIS A 147 3.52 9.36 -13.11
C HIS A 147 4.41 10.57 -12.79
N ASN A 148 4.10 11.73 -13.39
CA ASN A 148 4.85 12.97 -13.19
C ASN A 148 4.89 13.39 -11.70
N GLY A 149 3.78 13.28 -10.99
CA GLY A 149 3.72 13.60 -9.56
C GLY A 149 4.60 12.69 -8.72
N ILE A 150 4.58 11.38 -8.95
CA ILE A 150 5.46 10.45 -8.24
C ILE A 150 6.93 10.64 -8.65
N GLN A 151 7.20 10.89 -9.92
CA GLN A 151 8.56 11.17 -10.40
C GLN A 151 9.16 12.39 -9.67
N ALA A 152 8.37 13.48 -9.55
CA ALA A 152 8.79 14.67 -8.83
C ALA A 152 9.04 14.38 -7.33
N LEU A 153 8.12 13.66 -6.69
CA LEU A 153 8.28 13.26 -5.28
C LEU A 153 9.51 12.37 -5.08
N ALA A 154 9.75 11.42 -5.98
CA ALA A 154 10.91 10.53 -5.93
C ALA A 154 12.22 11.31 -6.04
N GLN A 155 12.28 12.28 -6.95
CA GLN A 155 13.45 13.17 -7.12
C GLN A 155 13.66 14.03 -5.86
N GLU A 156 12.61 14.65 -5.30
CA GLU A 156 12.70 15.43 -4.05
C GLU A 156 13.27 14.58 -2.90
N MET A 157 12.84 13.33 -2.83
CA MET A 157 13.21 12.42 -1.73
C MET A 157 14.51 11.63 -2.00
N GLY A 158 15.08 11.71 -3.20
CA GLY A 158 16.24 10.90 -3.60
C GLY A 158 15.93 9.39 -3.60
N CYS A 159 14.70 9.01 -3.93
CA CYS A 159 14.25 7.63 -4.02
C CYS A 159 14.30 7.12 -5.46
N GLU A 160 14.56 5.83 -5.64
CA GLU A 160 14.39 5.15 -6.92
C GLU A 160 12.91 5.00 -7.23
N TYR A 161 12.53 5.22 -8.49
CA TYR A 161 11.17 5.06 -8.96
C TYR A 161 11.10 4.18 -10.20
N LEU A 162 10.26 3.17 -10.15
CA LEU A 162 9.98 2.22 -11.23
C LEU A 162 8.49 2.33 -11.62
N ASP A 163 8.23 2.83 -12.83
CA ASP A 163 6.88 2.83 -13.38
C ASP A 163 6.72 1.74 -14.45
N LEU A 164 5.97 0.69 -14.11
CA LEU A 164 5.71 -0.43 -15.02
C LEU A 164 4.59 -0.14 -16.03
N ASN A 165 4.04 1.10 -16.03
CA ASN A 165 3.04 1.55 -16.99
C ASN A 165 3.68 2.19 -18.25
N LEU A 166 4.97 2.47 -18.23
CA LEU A 166 5.73 3.14 -19.30
C LEU A 166 6.32 2.19 -20.36
N LYS A 167 5.84 0.97 -20.45
CA LYS A 167 6.34 0.01 -21.45
C LYS A 167 5.51 0.00 -22.70
#